data_60768cc66d3e558c3ac9815450400b2e
#
_entry.id   60768cc66d3e558c3ac9815450400b2e
#
_cell.length_a   1.000
_cell.length_b   1.000
_cell.length_c   1.000
_cell.angle_alpha   90.00
_cell.angle_beta   90.00
_cell.angle_gamma   90.00
#
_symmetry.space_group_name_H-M   'P 1'
#
loop_
_entity.id
_entity.type
_entity.pdbx_description
1 polymer ?
#
loop_
_entity_poly.entity_id
_entity_poly.type
_entity_poly.pdbx_seq_one_letter_code
_entity_poly.pdbx_strand_id
1 'polypeptide(L)'
;MELNVAKMIIPAGGIMLLPFLTLITFLFWPGAMLKAYNWFIRRRLGLVVRYSYSGSYRFCYSSRGTPGGATPSLLMLHGFSGNKDMWLPFLKFFPKNLHLVCVDMPGHGGTSRTSVEDYSSQGQVARIHQFVQSIGLDKRPFHLLGISMGGHIAGVYAACYPAHLSSVTLMCPSGLDFPKDSEFITHLKEWEANQKEDGIALIPTTIQELKNMLRLSMHAPLNLHRQVLKGFLDNRIPDNSFFKEVLTELSGEKSRYSLQENMHRITAPLQVIWGKEDRVMESH
;
A
#
# COMPACT_ATOMS: atom_id res chain seq x y z
N MET A 1 18.60 54.93 18.46
CA MET A 1 18.35 53.47 18.35
C MET A 1 17.15 53.29 17.43
N GLU A 2 17.37 53.39 16.10
CA GLU A 2 16.29 53.17 15.14
C GLU A 2 16.02 51.68 15.04
N LEU A 3 14.90 51.24 15.58
CA LEU A 3 14.39 49.87 15.34
C LEU A 3 14.13 49.76 13.84
N ASN A 4 14.89 48.91 13.19
CA ASN A 4 14.78 48.69 11.76
C ASN A 4 13.44 47.92 11.49
N VAL A 5 12.35 48.67 11.40
CA VAL A 5 10.96 48.17 11.27
C VAL A 5 10.84 47.20 10.09
N ALA A 6 11.62 47.40 9.01
CA ALA A 6 11.67 46.49 7.88
C ALA A 6 12.15 45.06 8.28
N LYS A 7 13.11 44.95 9.22
CA LYS A 7 13.60 43.65 9.71
C LYS A 7 12.58 42.91 10.59
N MET A 8 11.55 43.59 11.09
CA MET A 8 10.46 42.98 11.86
C MET A 8 9.24 42.65 10.97
N ILE A 9 8.97 43.46 9.96
CA ILE A 9 7.82 43.27 9.06
C ILE A 9 8.02 42.06 8.15
N ILE A 10 9.23 41.81 7.65
CA ILE A 10 9.51 40.64 6.76
C ILE A 10 9.27 39.30 7.45
N PRO A 11 9.80 39.02 8.65
CA PRO A 11 9.49 37.77 9.34
C PRO A 11 8.03 37.69 9.81
N ALA A 12 7.42 38.79 10.25
CA ALA A 12 6.01 38.82 10.65
C ALA A 12 5.08 38.55 9.45
N GLY A 13 5.33 39.15 8.29
CA GLY A 13 4.60 38.88 7.05
C GLY A 13 4.75 37.42 6.59
N GLY A 14 5.95 36.84 6.70
CA GLY A 14 6.20 35.43 6.38
C GLY A 14 5.47 34.45 7.33
N ILE A 15 5.40 34.77 8.61
CA ILE A 15 4.68 33.98 9.62
C ILE A 15 3.17 33.97 9.34
N MET A 16 2.59 35.06 8.89
CA MET A 16 1.15 35.13 8.55
C MET A 16 0.85 34.52 7.17
N LEU A 17 1.78 34.56 6.23
CA LEU A 17 1.61 34.05 4.88
C LEU A 17 1.52 32.50 4.88
N LEU A 18 2.29 31.83 5.71
CA LEU A 18 2.34 30.37 5.76
C LEU A 18 0.99 29.71 6.16
N PRO A 19 0.30 30.12 7.25
CA PRO A 19 -1.04 29.63 7.56
C PRO A 19 -2.06 29.91 6.46
N PHE A 20 -1.98 31.08 5.82
CA PHE A 20 -2.87 31.47 4.73
C PHE A 20 -2.68 30.56 3.50
N LEU A 21 -1.44 30.32 3.07
CA LEU A 21 -1.12 29.39 1.97
C LEU A 21 -1.51 27.97 2.32
N THR A 22 -1.32 27.54 3.57
CA THR A 22 -1.76 26.23 4.05
C THR A 22 -3.27 26.09 3.96
N LEU A 23 -4.03 27.09 4.39
CA LEU A 23 -5.49 27.10 4.29
C LEU A 23 -5.96 27.05 2.83
N ILE A 24 -5.38 27.87 1.95
CA ILE A 24 -5.69 27.86 0.52
C ILE A 24 -5.40 26.46 -0.07
N THR A 25 -4.23 25.89 0.22
CA THR A 25 -3.86 24.56 -0.27
C THR A 25 -4.84 23.49 0.25
N PHE A 26 -5.24 23.57 1.52
CA PHE A 26 -6.23 22.67 2.11
C PHE A 26 -7.60 22.77 1.42
N LEU A 27 -8.02 23.97 1.06
CA LEU A 27 -9.33 24.20 0.43
C LEU A 27 -9.36 23.78 -1.05
N PHE A 28 -8.30 24.11 -1.81
CA PHE A 28 -8.31 23.97 -3.26
C PHE A 28 -7.51 22.77 -3.78
N TRP A 29 -6.45 22.34 -3.06
CA TRP A 29 -5.57 21.23 -3.44
C TRP A 29 -5.33 20.23 -2.29
N PRO A 30 -6.40 19.65 -1.70
CA PRO A 30 -6.25 18.78 -0.55
C PRO A 30 -5.40 17.52 -0.83
N GLY A 31 -5.39 17.03 -2.07
CA GLY A 31 -4.52 15.92 -2.49
C GLY A 31 -3.03 16.26 -2.41
N ALA A 32 -2.64 17.49 -2.78
CA ALA A 32 -1.27 17.95 -2.63
C ALA A 32 -0.86 18.06 -1.16
N MET A 33 -1.77 18.53 -0.31
CA MET A 33 -1.54 18.61 1.13
C MET A 33 -1.31 17.24 1.78
N LEU A 34 -2.05 16.20 1.37
CA LEU A 34 -1.82 14.84 1.83
C LEU A 34 -0.43 14.32 1.39
N LYS A 35 -0.01 14.62 0.16
CA LYS A 35 1.34 14.27 -0.31
C LYS A 35 2.43 14.98 0.50
N ALA A 36 2.25 16.25 0.82
CA ALA A 36 3.16 17.02 1.68
C ALA A 36 3.20 16.47 3.10
N TYR A 37 2.04 16.12 3.67
CA TYR A 37 1.95 15.47 4.98
C TYR A 37 2.70 14.13 4.99
N ASN A 38 2.48 13.25 4.01
CA ASN A 38 3.19 11.98 3.91
C ASN A 38 4.71 12.19 3.77
N TRP A 39 5.13 13.17 2.97
CA TRP A 39 6.54 13.55 2.86
C TRP A 39 7.13 13.96 4.22
N PHE A 40 6.42 14.79 4.98
CA PHE A 40 6.85 15.23 6.32
C PHE A 40 6.95 14.05 7.30
N ILE A 41 5.93 13.16 7.32
CA ILE A 41 5.93 11.98 8.19
C ILE A 41 7.07 11.02 7.82
N ARG A 42 7.31 10.75 6.53
CA ARG A 42 8.46 9.94 6.08
C ARG A 42 9.78 10.49 6.64
N ARG A 43 9.97 11.81 6.51
CA ARG A 43 11.17 12.48 7.06
C ARG A 43 11.31 12.28 8.56
N ARG A 44 10.23 12.45 9.32
CA ARG A 44 10.23 12.26 10.78
C ARG A 44 10.52 10.81 11.19
N LEU A 45 10.11 9.85 10.38
CA LEU A 45 10.36 8.42 10.62
C LEU A 45 11.71 7.94 10.08
N GLY A 46 12.52 8.82 9.51
CA GLY A 46 13.82 8.49 8.93
C GLY A 46 13.76 7.71 7.62
N LEU A 47 12.59 7.73 6.94
CA LEU A 47 12.41 7.07 5.66
C LEU A 47 12.90 7.94 4.51
N VAL A 48 13.62 7.30 3.57
CA VAL A 48 14.07 7.90 2.31
C VAL A 48 13.39 7.18 1.15
N VAL A 49 12.79 7.94 0.24
CA VAL A 49 12.26 7.39 -1.02
C VAL A 49 13.43 7.10 -1.94
N ARG A 50 13.43 5.90 -2.51
CA ARG A 50 14.48 5.39 -3.40
C ARG A 50 13.84 4.75 -4.63
N TYR A 51 14.67 4.58 -5.65
CA TYR A 51 14.30 3.86 -6.87
C TYR A 51 15.34 2.77 -7.12
N SER A 52 14.88 1.62 -7.63
CA SER A 52 15.73 0.57 -8.16
C SER A 52 15.21 0.16 -9.54
N TYR A 53 16.02 -0.53 -10.31
CA TYR A 53 15.72 -0.88 -11.69
C TYR A 53 16.02 -2.35 -11.94
N SER A 54 15.16 -3.01 -12.73
CA SER A 54 15.40 -4.30 -13.34
C SER A 54 15.18 -4.13 -14.85
N GLY A 55 16.26 -4.00 -15.62
CA GLY A 55 16.18 -3.51 -16.98
C GLY A 55 15.57 -2.10 -17.03
N SER A 56 14.55 -1.91 -17.83
CA SER A 56 13.80 -0.65 -17.94
C SER A 56 12.71 -0.46 -16.85
N TYR A 57 12.42 -1.51 -16.07
CA TYR A 57 11.36 -1.46 -15.06
C TYR A 57 11.87 -0.80 -13.78
N ARG A 58 11.22 0.29 -13.39
CA ARG A 58 11.54 1.08 -12.18
C ARG A 58 10.65 0.69 -11.03
N PHE A 59 11.24 0.36 -9.89
CA PHE A 59 10.56 0.19 -8.62
C PHE A 59 10.75 1.44 -7.75
N CYS A 60 9.68 1.90 -7.11
CA CYS A 60 9.69 2.95 -6.12
C CYS A 60 9.48 2.34 -4.73
N TYR A 61 10.32 2.72 -3.77
CA TYR A 61 10.20 2.24 -2.39
C TYR A 61 10.69 3.29 -1.41
N SER A 62 10.30 3.17 -0.15
CA SER A 62 10.92 3.90 0.95
C SER A 62 11.62 2.95 1.90
N SER A 63 12.78 3.36 2.40
CA SER A 63 13.54 2.54 3.34
C SER A 63 14.16 3.39 4.44
N ARG A 64 14.43 2.75 5.58
CA ARG A 64 15.25 3.27 6.66
C ARG A 64 16.13 2.15 7.23
N GLY A 65 17.14 2.52 8.00
CA GLY A 65 18.14 1.57 8.53
C GLY A 65 19.11 1.08 7.45
N THR A 66 19.99 0.19 7.83
CA THR A 66 20.99 -0.41 6.94
C THR A 66 20.86 -1.93 6.94
N PRO A 67 20.93 -2.59 5.77
CA PRO A 67 20.97 -4.05 5.70
C PRO A 67 22.24 -4.58 6.35
N GLY A 68 22.19 -5.81 6.87
CA GLY A 68 23.40 -6.51 7.38
C GLY A 68 23.60 -6.47 8.88
N GLY A 69 22.69 -5.90 9.66
CA GLY A 69 22.66 -6.03 11.12
C GLY A 69 22.34 -7.46 11.60
N ALA A 70 22.33 -7.65 12.92
CA ALA A 70 21.96 -8.93 13.55
C ALA A 70 20.49 -9.30 13.29
N THR A 71 19.63 -8.30 13.11
CA THR A 71 18.19 -8.50 12.81
C THR A 71 17.98 -8.56 11.30
N PRO A 72 17.24 -9.55 10.78
CA PRO A 72 16.85 -9.61 9.36
C PRO A 72 16.11 -8.35 8.93
N SER A 73 16.27 -7.99 7.66
CA SER A 73 15.52 -6.87 7.06
C SER A 73 14.02 -7.18 7.00
N LEU A 74 13.16 -6.16 6.98
CA LEU A 74 11.72 -6.31 6.82
C LEU A 74 11.27 -5.69 5.49
N LEU A 75 10.68 -6.49 4.60
CA LEU A 75 9.99 -6.04 3.39
C LEU A 75 8.48 -6.01 3.63
N MET A 76 7.83 -4.91 3.26
CA MET A 76 6.40 -4.70 3.48
C MET A 76 5.67 -4.46 2.16
N LEU A 77 4.64 -5.28 1.88
CA LEU A 77 3.78 -5.23 0.69
C LEU A 77 2.41 -4.68 1.05
N HIS A 78 2.02 -3.56 0.44
CA HIS A 78 0.74 -2.91 0.71
C HIS A 78 -0.46 -3.63 0.07
N GLY A 79 -1.66 -3.34 0.53
CA GLY A 79 -2.91 -3.86 -0.01
C GLY A 79 -3.33 -3.19 -1.32
N PHE A 80 -4.43 -3.69 -1.89
CA PHE A 80 -5.02 -3.19 -3.13
C PHE A 80 -5.18 -1.67 -3.10
N SER A 81 -4.83 -1.01 -4.21
CA SER A 81 -4.92 0.44 -4.41
C SER A 81 -4.19 1.30 -3.36
N GLY A 82 -3.34 0.68 -2.55
CA GLY A 82 -2.44 1.35 -1.63
C GLY A 82 -1.15 1.85 -2.29
N ASN A 83 -0.20 2.23 -1.46
CA ASN A 83 1.19 2.52 -1.82
C ASN A 83 2.08 2.35 -0.58
N LYS A 84 3.39 2.53 -0.74
CA LYS A 84 4.37 2.43 0.36
C LYS A 84 4.05 3.26 1.59
N ASP A 85 3.32 4.39 1.44
CA ASP A 85 2.99 5.29 2.54
C ASP A 85 1.84 4.77 3.43
N MET A 86 1.14 3.72 3.01
CA MET A 86 0.13 3.05 3.81
C MET A 86 0.68 2.58 5.16
N TRP A 87 1.98 2.28 5.22
CA TRP A 87 2.65 1.79 6.40
C TRP A 87 3.03 2.87 7.41
N LEU A 88 3.04 4.16 7.03
CA LEU A 88 3.51 5.28 7.86
C LEU A 88 2.92 5.32 9.29
N PRO A 89 1.60 5.08 9.51
CA PRO A 89 1.02 5.09 10.85
C PRO A 89 1.58 3.99 11.77
N PHE A 90 2.03 2.87 11.19
CA PHE A 90 2.50 1.70 11.93
C PHE A 90 4.00 1.73 12.21
N LEU A 91 4.79 2.46 11.41
CA LEU A 91 6.26 2.42 11.47
C LEU A 91 6.84 2.96 12.78
N LYS A 92 6.08 3.74 13.54
CA LYS A 92 6.46 4.20 14.88
C LYS A 92 6.60 3.07 15.91
N PHE A 93 5.97 1.92 15.66
CA PHE A 93 6.00 0.75 16.54
C PHE A 93 7.17 -0.19 16.25
N PHE A 94 7.89 0.00 15.15
CA PHE A 94 9.04 -0.80 14.80
C PHE A 94 10.35 -0.15 15.30
N PRO A 95 11.37 -0.95 15.72
CA PRO A 95 12.66 -0.44 16.14
C PRO A 95 13.25 0.52 15.11
N LYS A 96 13.83 1.64 15.56
CA LYS A 96 14.37 2.68 14.65
C LYS A 96 15.56 2.19 13.84
N ASN A 97 16.35 1.26 14.38
CA ASN A 97 17.53 0.67 13.75
C ASN A 97 17.19 -0.52 12.82
N LEU A 98 15.93 -0.97 12.76
CA LEU A 98 15.51 -2.03 11.85
C LEU A 98 15.64 -1.55 10.39
N HIS A 99 16.34 -2.33 9.57
CA HIS A 99 16.29 -2.13 8.12
C HIS A 99 14.91 -2.52 7.61
N LEU A 100 14.19 -1.51 7.14
CA LEU A 100 12.79 -1.63 6.74
C LEU A 100 12.62 -1.06 5.34
N VAL A 101 11.90 -1.80 4.49
CA VAL A 101 11.62 -1.48 3.09
C VAL A 101 10.11 -1.56 2.86
N CYS A 102 9.51 -0.46 2.44
CA CYS A 102 8.11 -0.40 1.98
C CYS A 102 8.14 -0.16 0.48
N VAL A 103 7.70 -1.10 -0.32
CA VAL A 103 7.69 -0.98 -1.79
C VAL A 103 6.31 -0.55 -2.29
N ASP A 104 6.29 0.27 -3.35
CA ASP A 104 5.09 0.42 -4.17
C ASP A 104 4.97 -0.83 -5.05
N MET A 105 3.88 -1.60 -4.89
CA MET A 105 3.60 -2.81 -5.65
C MET A 105 3.60 -2.54 -7.18
N PRO A 106 3.75 -3.54 -8.04
CA PRO A 106 3.75 -3.36 -9.49
C PRO A 106 2.61 -2.45 -9.97
N GLY A 107 2.95 -1.44 -10.78
CA GLY A 107 2.00 -0.46 -11.31
C GLY A 107 1.47 0.57 -10.30
N HIS A 108 1.69 0.42 -8.99
CA HIS A 108 1.20 1.34 -7.95
C HIS A 108 2.19 2.46 -7.66
N GLY A 109 1.67 3.59 -7.20
CA GLY A 109 2.46 4.72 -6.72
C GLY A 109 3.52 5.20 -7.72
N GLY A 110 4.80 5.10 -7.35
CA GLY A 110 5.93 5.49 -8.21
C GLY A 110 6.60 4.34 -8.94
N THR A 111 6.12 3.09 -8.80
CA THR A 111 6.59 1.93 -9.54
C THR A 111 6.05 1.94 -10.97
N SER A 112 6.83 1.46 -11.94
CA SER A 112 6.46 1.43 -13.35
C SER A 112 5.11 0.76 -13.58
N ARG A 113 4.38 1.32 -14.53
CA ARG A 113 3.17 0.76 -15.12
C ARG A 113 3.42 0.63 -16.62
N THR A 114 3.34 -0.59 -17.13
CA THR A 114 3.55 -0.88 -18.55
C THR A 114 2.26 -1.39 -19.16
N SER A 115 2.08 -1.20 -20.47
CA SER A 115 0.87 -1.61 -21.19
C SER A 115 0.76 -3.13 -21.41
N VAL A 116 1.81 -3.87 -21.11
CA VAL A 116 1.91 -5.33 -21.28
C VAL A 116 2.25 -6.02 -19.96
N GLU A 117 1.84 -5.42 -18.83
CA GLU A 117 2.14 -5.96 -17.50
C GLU A 117 1.18 -7.11 -17.17
N ASP A 118 1.70 -8.14 -16.53
CA ASP A 118 0.93 -9.22 -15.92
C ASP A 118 0.67 -8.88 -14.45
N TYR A 119 -0.57 -8.47 -14.13
CA TYR A 119 -1.00 -8.17 -12.77
C TYR A 119 -1.61 -9.39 -12.06
N SER A 120 -1.55 -10.58 -12.66
CA SER A 120 -1.89 -11.82 -11.95
C SER A 120 -1.01 -12.00 -10.71
N SER A 121 -1.40 -12.91 -9.82
CA SER A 121 -0.59 -13.20 -8.63
C SER A 121 0.83 -13.65 -8.98
N GLN A 122 1.01 -14.45 -10.04
CA GLN A 122 2.30 -14.93 -10.52
C GLN A 122 3.15 -13.79 -11.10
N GLY A 123 2.55 -12.91 -11.92
CA GLY A 123 3.23 -11.76 -12.50
C GLY A 123 3.70 -10.79 -11.41
N GLN A 124 2.84 -10.49 -10.42
CA GLN A 124 3.23 -9.65 -9.30
C GLN A 124 4.34 -10.28 -8.44
N VAL A 125 4.28 -11.59 -8.16
CA VAL A 125 5.36 -12.32 -7.46
C VAL A 125 6.67 -12.24 -8.23
N ALA A 126 6.66 -12.41 -9.55
CA ALA A 126 7.85 -12.30 -10.39
C ALA A 126 8.45 -10.88 -10.31
N ARG A 127 7.61 -9.83 -10.32
CA ARG A 127 8.07 -8.44 -10.16
C ARG A 127 8.65 -8.16 -8.77
N ILE A 128 8.01 -8.67 -7.71
CA ILE A 128 8.56 -8.53 -6.35
C ILE A 128 9.89 -9.28 -6.23
N HIS A 129 10.04 -10.44 -6.85
CA HIS A 129 11.33 -11.13 -6.90
C HIS A 129 12.42 -10.30 -7.60
N GLN A 130 12.12 -9.71 -8.76
CA GLN A 130 13.04 -8.79 -9.45
C GLN A 130 13.39 -7.57 -8.58
N PHE A 131 12.42 -7.01 -7.85
CA PHE A 131 12.66 -5.94 -6.89
C PHE A 131 13.64 -6.37 -5.79
N VAL A 132 13.38 -7.51 -5.15
CA VAL A 132 14.21 -8.07 -4.07
C VAL A 132 15.66 -8.24 -4.54
N GLN A 133 15.86 -8.78 -5.76
CA GLN A 133 17.18 -8.91 -6.37
C GLN A 133 17.82 -7.54 -6.67
N SER A 134 17.05 -6.59 -7.22
CA SER A 134 17.56 -5.27 -7.62
C SER A 134 18.10 -4.43 -6.47
N ILE A 135 17.65 -4.70 -5.24
CA ILE A 135 18.14 -4.05 -4.01
C ILE A 135 19.07 -4.95 -3.19
N GLY A 136 19.36 -6.18 -3.66
CA GLY A 136 20.25 -7.14 -3.02
C GLY A 136 19.68 -7.69 -1.69
N LEU A 137 18.35 -7.71 -1.55
CA LEU A 137 17.70 -8.22 -0.33
C LEU A 137 17.70 -9.75 -0.27
N ASP A 138 17.84 -10.43 -1.41
CA ASP A 138 17.98 -11.88 -1.59
C ASP A 138 19.29 -12.46 -1.04
N LYS A 139 20.28 -11.61 -0.75
CA LYS A 139 21.60 -12.06 -0.27
C LYS A 139 21.59 -12.61 1.15
N ARG A 140 20.54 -12.35 1.92
CA ARG A 140 20.32 -12.85 3.28
C ARG A 140 18.83 -13.02 3.53
N PRO A 141 18.41 -14.05 4.30
CA PRO A 141 17.00 -14.21 4.64
C PRO A 141 16.43 -12.95 5.30
N PHE A 142 15.22 -12.55 4.88
CA PHE A 142 14.52 -11.37 5.37
C PHE A 142 13.12 -11.71 5.85
N HIS A 143 12.50 -10.82 6.64
CA HIS A 143 11.10 -10.91 7.02
C HIS A 143 10.23 -10.29 5.92
N LEU A 144 9.18 -11.01 5.51
CA LEU A 144 8.20 -10.53 4.54
C LEU A 144 6.87 -10.31 5.24
N LEU A 145 6.30 -9.11 5.10
CA LEU A 145 4.98 -8.78 5.62
C LEU A 145 4.10 -8.25 4.51
N GLY A 146 2.90 -8.78 4.38
CA GLY A 146 1.92 -8.30 3.42
C GLY A 146 0.52 -8.21 3.99
N ILE A 147 -0.26 -7.23 3.52
CA ILE A 147 -1.66 -7.05 3.92
C ILE A 147 -2.59 -7.18 2.71
N SER A 148 -3.72 -7.88 2.87
CA SER A 148 -4.76 -8.05 1.84
C SER A 148 -4.14 -8.59 0.53
N MET A 149 -4.23 -7.88 -0.60
CA MET A 149 -3.51 -8.19 -1.85
C MET A 149 -2.01 -8.41 -1.60
N GLY A 150 -1.35 -7.53 -0.84
CA GLY A 150 0.07 -7.71 -0.49
C GLY A 150 0.32 -8.95 0.36
N GLY A 151 -0.64 -9.37 1.19
CA GLY A 151 -0.62 -10.62 1.94
C GLY A 151 -0.74 -11.83 1.03
N HIS A 152 -1.63 -11.79 0.05
CA HIS A 152 -1.75 -12.80 -1.00
C HIS A 152 -0.40 -13.00 -1.74
N ILE A 153 0.15 -11.92 -2.27
CA ILE A 153 1.42 -11.95 -3.01
C ILE A 153 2.59 -12.39 -2.10
N ALA A 154 2.60 -11.96 -0.83
CA ALA A 154 3.62 -12.40 0.13
C ALA A 154 3.56 -13.91 0.40
N GLY A 155 2.36 -14.49 0.51
CA GLY A 155 2.18 -15.92 0.72
C GLY A 155 2.61 -16.74 -0.50
N VAL A 156 2.22 -16.33 -1.71
CA VAL A 156 2.67 -17.01 -2.96
C VAL A 156 4.17 -16.84 -3.13
N TYR A 157 4.74 -15.67 -2.82
CA TYR A 157 6.19 -15.46 -2.82
C TYR A 157 6.90 -16.41 -1.84
N ALA A 158 6.37 -16.58 -0.63
CA ALA A 158 6.94 -17.47 0.37
C ALA A 158 6.94 -18.94 -0.07
N ALA A 159 5.93 -19.35 -0.83
CA ALA A 159 5.86 -20.69 -1.42
C ALA A 159 6.88 -20.89 -2.58
N CYS A 160 7.13 -19.82 -3.36
CA CYS A 160 8.03 -19.86 -4.50
C CYS A 160 9.52 -19.69 -4.12
N TYR A 161 9.80 -18.87 -3.09
CA TYR A 161 11.17 -18.48 -2.70
C TYR A 161 11.42 -18.66 -1.20
N PRO A 162 11.20 -19.87 -0.64
CA PRO A 162 11.29 -20.08 0.81
C PRO A 162 12.69 -19.77 1.38
N ALA A 163 13.76 -20.01 0.61
CA ALA A 163 15.13 -19.72 1.04
C ALA A 163 15.44 -18.23 1.24
N HIS A 164 14.62 -17.33 0.69
CA HIS A 164 14.77 -15.89 0.88
C HIS A 164 14.24 -15.42 2.25
N LEU A 165 13.48 -16.24 2.98
CA LEU A 165 12.68 -15.77 4.09
C LEU A 165 13.17 -16.30 5.45
N SER A 166 13.33 -15.39 6.41
CA SER A 166 13.43 -15.72 7.85
C SER A 166 12.04 -15.99 8.45
N SER A 167 11.03 -15.27 7.97
CA SER A 167 9.63 -15.49 8.31
C SER A 167 8.72 -14.74 7.34
N VAL A 168 7.43 -15.12 7.32
CA VAL A 168 6.38 -14.39 6.58
C VAL A 168 5.22 -14.07 7.52
N THR A 169 4.69 -12.84 7.41
CA THR A 169 3.48 -12.42 8.13
C THR A 169 2.42 -12.00 7.11
N LEU A 170 1.26 -12.65 7.18
CA LEU A 170 0.11 -12.40 6.31
C LEU A 170 -0.99 -11.73 7.13
N MET A 171 -1.37 -10.50 6.76
CA MET A 171 -2.45 -9.76 7.41
C MET A 171 -3.68 -9.77 6.51
N CYS A 172 -4.77 -10.41 6.95
CA CYS A 172 -6.03 -10.52 6.20
C CYS A 172 -5.78 -10.80 4.70
N PRO A 173 -5.01 -11.84 4.33
CA PRO A 173 -4.63 -12.06 2.94
C PRO A 173 -5.84 -12.40 2.07
N SER A 174 -5.88 -11.94 0.83
CA SER A 174 -6.76 -12.49 -0.22
C SER A 174 -6.13 -13.74 -0.84
N GLY A 175 -6.80 -14.35 -1.81
CA GLY A 175 -6.26 -15.52 -2.53
C GLY A 175 -6.53 -16.86 -1.83
N LEU A 176 -7.47 -16.88 -0.89
CA LEU A 176 -7.95 -18.07 -0.19
C LEU A 176 -9.39 -18.37 -0.61
N ASP A 177 -9.76 -19.63 -0.54
CA ASP A 177 -11.12 -20.10 -0.70
C ASP A 177 -11.80 -20.18 0.67
N PHE A 178 -12.84 -19.37 0.87
CA PHE A 178 -13.59 -19.31 2.12
C PHE A 178 -14.87 -20.14 1.99
N PRO A 179 -15.31 -20.85 3.05
CA PRO A 179 -16.55 -21.66 3.03
C PRO A 179 -17.80 -20.83 2.69
N LYS A 180 -17.75 -19.54 2.99
CA LYS A 180 -18.81 -18.57 2.69
C LYS A 180 -18.21 -17.28 2.14
N ASP A 181 -18.77 -16.81 1.02
CA ASP A 181 -18.39 -15.51 0.49
C ASP A 181 -18.86 -14.38 1.42
N SER A 182 -18.00 -13.40 1.65
CA SER A 182 -18.42 -12.15 2.24
C SER A 182 -19.36 -11.38 1.31
N GLU A 183 -20.09 -10.40 1.86
CA GLU A 183 -20.92 -9.50 1.05
C GLU A 183 -20.08 -8.84 -0.07
N PHE A 184 -18.86 -8.44 0.25
CA PHE A 184 -17.93 -7.86 -0.73
C PHE A 184 -17.58 -8.85 -1.86
N ILE A 185 -17.22 -10.10 -1.52
CA ILE A 185 -16.86 -11.13 -2.51
C ILE A 185 -18.06 -11.49 -3.37
N THR A 186 -19.26 -11.58 -2.78
CA THR A 186 -20.51 -11.82 -3.53
C THR A 186 -20.75 -10.71 -4.55
N HIS A 187 -20.67 -9.44 -4.15
CA HIS A 187 -20.83 -8.31 -5.07
C HIS A 187 -19.73 -8.26 -6.15
N LEU A 188 -18.49 -8.64 -5.79
CA LEU A 188 -17.40 -8.70 -6.75
C LEU A 188 -17.66 -9.77 -7.83
N LYS A 189 -18.11 -10.96 -7.44
CA LYS A 189 -18.49 -12.05 -8.37
C LYS A 189 -19.68 -11.64 -9.27
N GLU A 190 -20.69 -10.95 -8.71
CA GLU A 190 -21.82 -10.42 -9.47
C GLU A 190 -21.37 -9.35 -10.46
N TRP A 191 -20.46 -8.47 -10.08
CA TRP A 191 -19.88 -7.46 -10.96
C TRP A 191 -19.11 -8.11 -12.12
N GLU A 192 -18.28 -9.11 -11.85
CA GLU A 192 -17.55 -9.87 -12.88
C GLU A 192 -18.50 -10.54 -13.87
N ALA A 193 -19.56 -11.21 -13.36
CA ALA A 193 -20.51 -11.96 -14.19
C ALA A 193 -21.37 -11.07 -15.08
N ASN A 194 -21.77 -9.90 -14.58
CA ASN A 194 -22.76 -9.05 -15.23
C ASN A 194 -22.17 -7.82 -15.93
N GLN A 195 -20.85 -7.57 -15.79
CA GLN A 195 -20.18 -6.34 -16.26
C GLN A 195 -20.96 -5.07 -15.87
N LYS A 196 -21.62 -5.10 -14.69
CA LYS A 196 -22.43 -3.97 -14.24
C LYS A 196 -21.59 -2.72 -14.10
N GLU A 197 -22.14 -1.59 -14.58
CA GLU A 197 -21.55 -0.25 -14.38
C GLU A 197 -21.61 0.21 -12.91
N ASP A 198 -22.33 -0.49 -12.04
CA ASP A 198 -22.40 -0.20 -10.61
C ASP A 198 -21.01 -0.29 -9.98
N GLY A 199 -20.63 0.78 -9.27
CA GLY A 199 -19.27 0.99 -8.79
C GLY A 199 -18.75 -0.14 -7.90
N ILE A 200 -17.50 -0.51 -8.10
CA ILE A 200 -16.81 -1.50 -7.26
C ILE A 200 -16.51 -0.85 -5.91
N ALA A 201 -16.92 -1.49 -4.81
CA ALA A 201 -16.78 -0.94 -3.45
C ALA A 201 -15.36 -0.49 -3.08
N LEU A 202 -14.32 -1.11 -3.67
CA LEU A 202 -12.92 -0.73 -3.45
C LEU A 202 -12.38 0.31 -4.45
N ILE A 203 -13.18 0.78 -5.43
CA ILE A 203 -12.78 1.76 -6.45
C ILE A 203 -13.73 2.97 -6.41
N PRO A 204 -13.69 3.77 -5.34
CA PRO A 204 -14.60 4.90 -5.15
C PRO A 204 -14.34 6.01 -6.16
N THR A 205 -15.42 6.65 -6.63
CA THR A 205 -15.42 7.83 -7.50
C THR A 205 -16.00 9.04 -6.79
N THR A 206 -16.76 8.83 -5.71
CA THR A 206 -17.39 9.86 -4.90
C THR A 206 -16.94 9.81 -3.44
N ILE A 207 -17.11 10.92 -2.71
CA ILE A 207 -16.81 10.97 -1.27
C ILE A 207 -17.68 9.97 -0.49
N GLN A 208 -18.93 9.74 -0.93
CA GLN A 208 -19.82 8.79 -0.25
C GLN A 208 -19.33 7.34 -0.46
N GLU A 209 -18.94 6.97 -1.66
CA GLU A 209 -18.33 5.67 -1.96
C GLU A 209 -17.01 5.47 -1.20
N LEU A 210 -16.17 6.52 -1.11
CA LEU A 210 -14.95 6.47 -0.30
C LEU A 210 -15.26 6.22 1.18
N LYS A 211 -16.29 6.87 1.74
CA LYS A 211 -16.73 6.59 3.12
C LYS A 211 -17.22 5.16 3.28
N ASN A 212 -17.95 4.63 2.31
CA ASN A 212 -18.43 3.25 2.34
C ASN A 212 -17.25 2.27 2.25
N MET A 213 -16.28 2.52 1.37
CA MET A 213 -15.04 1.74 1.29
C MET A 213 -14.27 1.73 2.64
N LEU A 214 -14.14 2.90 3.29
CA LEU A 214 -13.48 2.99 4.59
C LEU A 214 -14.24 2.23 5.68
N ARG A 215 -15.57 2.27 5.68
CA ARG A 215 -16.40 1.48 6.62
C ARG A 215 -16.29 -0.03 6.39
N LEU A 216 -16.14 -0.44 5.13
CA LEU A 216 -15.91 -1.84 4.79
C LEU A 216 -14.54 -2.32 5.26
N SER A 217 -13.50 -1.49 5.05
CA SER A 217 -12.11 -1.85 5.30
C SER A 217 -11.63 -1.61 6.75
N MET A 218 -12.44 -0.96 7.61
CA MET A 218 -12.04 -0.57 8.97
C MET A 218 -13.18 -0.83 9.96
N HIS A 219 -12.89 -1.54 11.06
CA HIS A 219 -13.87 -1.77 12.13
C HIS A 219 -14.34 -0.44 12.75
N ALA A 220 -13.43 0.45 13.08
CA ALA A 220 -13.73 1.80 13.58
C ALA A 220 -13.43 2.83 12.47
N PRO A 221 -14.44 3.22 11.67
CA PRO A 221 -14.23 4.17 10.59
C PRO A 221 -13.80 5.52 11.12
N LEU A 222 -12.76 6.10 10.51
CA LEU A 222 -12.26 7.41 10.89
C LEU A 222 -13.27 8.50 10.51
N ASN A 223 -13.64 9.34 11.47
CA ASN A 223 -14.42 10.54 11.20
C ASN A 223 -13.51 11.63 10.58
N LEU A 224 -13.25 11.51 9.30
CA LEU A 224 -12.36 12.41 8.57
C LEU A 224 -13.11 13.63 8.03
N HIS A 225 -12.48 14.81 8.14
CA HIS A 225 -13.01 16.02 7.53
C HIS A 225 -13.19 15.85 6.02
N ARG A 226 -14.24 16.44 5.44
CA ARG A 226 -14.59 16.31 4.02
C ARG A 226 -13.42 16.62 3.07
N GLN A 227 -12.60 17.64 3.38
CA GLN A 227 -11.43 17.99 2.57
C GLN A 227 -10.33 16.93 2.58
N VAL A 228 -10.13 16.24 3.72
CA VAL A 228 -9.20 15.11 3.80
C VAL A 228 -9.69 13.97 2.90
N LEU A 229 -10.99 13.62 2.98
CA LEU A 229 -11.61 12.61 2.10
C LEU A 229 -11.50 13.01 0.63
N LYS A 230 -11.73 14.31 0.31
CA LYS A 230 -11.54 14.83 -1.04
C LYS A 230 -10.09 14.64 -1.49
N GLY A 231 -9.12 14.94 -0.65
CA GLY A 231 -7.70 14.77 -0.96
C GLY A 231 -7.32 13.31 -1.23
N PHE A 232 -7.87 12.36 -0.48
CA PHE A 232 -7.71 10.93 -0.77
C PHE A 232 -8.31 10.57 -2.12
N LEU A 233 -9.51 11.04 -2.41
CA LEU A 233 -10.22 10.76 -3.65
C LEU A 233 -9.51 11.36 -4.87
N ASP A 234 -9.10 12.63 -4.78
CA ASP A 234 -8.34 13.34 -5.82
C ASP A 234 -7.04 12.61 -6.21
N ASN A 235 -6.39 11.96 -5.23
CA ASN A 235 -5.17 11.19 -5.47
C ASN A 235 -5.44 9.76 -6.01
N ARG A 236 -6.67 9.24 -5.91
CA ARG A 236 -7.04 7.89 -6.36
C ARG A 236 -7.68 7.83 -7.73
N ILE A 237 -8.62 8.74 -8.00
CA ILE A 237 -9.42 8.74 -9.24
C ILE A 237 -8.58 8.59 -10.52
N PRO A 238 -7.43 9.27 -10.66
CA PRO A 238 -6.60 9.12 -11.86
C PRO A 238 -6.13 7.68 -12.15
N ASP A 239 -6.11 6.84 -11.12
CA ASP A 239 -5.63 5.45 -11.20
C ASP A 239 -6.78 4.42 -11.17
N ASN A 240 -8.05 4.84 -11.16
CA ASN A 240 -9.18 3.92 -11.02
C ASN A 240 -9.28 2.88 -12.17
N SER A 241 -8.95 3.26 -13.40
CA SER A 241 -8.89 2.32 -14.53
C SER A 241 -7.86 1.22 -14.32
N PHE A 242 -6.66 1.61 -13.86
CA PHE A 242 -5.61 0.68 -13.49
C PHE A 242 -6.03 -0.22 -12.31
N PHE A 243 -6.66 0.34 -11.27
CA PHE A 243 -7.13 -0.48 -10.15
C PHE A 243 -8.20 -1.49 -10.59
N LYS A 244 -9.04 -1.13 -11.56
CA LYS A 244 -10.00 -2.07 -12.16
C LYS A 244 -9.29 -3.22 -12.87
N GLU A 245 -8.26 -2.93 -13.66
CA GLU A 245 -7.42 -3.93 -14.34
C GLU A 245 -6.77 -4.89 -13.33
N VAL A 246 -6.08 -4.36 -12.30
CA VAL A 246 -5.46 -5.18 -11.25
C VAL A 246 -6.48 -6.07 -10.54
N LEU A 247 -7.66 -5.53 -10.23
CA LEU A 247 -8.70 -6.31 -9.55
C LEU A 247 -9.21 -7.45 -10.43
N THR A 248 -9.45 -7.19 -11.71
CA THR A 248 -9.88 -8.20 -12.69
C THR A 248 -8.85 -9.33 -12.81
N GLU A 249 -7.56 -9.00 -12.90
CA GLU A 249 -6.48 -10.00 -13.00
C GLU A 249 -6.35 -10.84 -11.71
N LEU A 250 -6.53 -10.22 -10.54
CA LEU A 250 -6.45 -10.93 -9.26
C LEU A 250 -7.68 -11.78 -8.96
N SER A 251 -8.84 -11.40 -9.48
CA SER A 251 -10.08 -12.16 -9.35
C SER A 251 -10.20 -13.26 -10.40
N GLY A 252 -9.41 -13.24 -11.46
CA GLY A 252 -9.40 -14.23 -12.52
C GLY A 252 -8.95 -15.61 -12.03
N GLU A 253 -9.32 -16.67 -12.77
CA GLU A 253 -9.07 -18.07 -12.39
C GLU A 253 -7.63 -18.37 -11.98
N LYS A 254 -6.65 -17.78 -12.66
CA LYS A 254 -5.21 -17.99 -12.39
C LYS A 254 -4.73 -17.41 -11.05
N SER A 255 -5.46 -16.46 -10.47
CA SER A 255 -5.02 -15.73 -9.29
C SER A 255 -5.93 -15.93 -8.08
N ARG A 256 -7.23 -16.08 -8.30
CA ARG A 256 -8.28 -16.03 -7.27
C ARG A 256 -7.96 -16.85 -6.02
N TYR A 257 -7.45 -18.07 -6.18
CA TYR A 257 -7.15 -19.01 -5.09
C TYR A 257 -5.68 -19.40 -5.03
N SER A 258 -4.80 -18.60 -5.65
CA SER A 258 -3.40 -18.99 -5.78
C SER A 258 -2.64 -19.05 -4.46
N LEU A 259 -3.08 -18.35 -3.41
CA LEU A 259 -2.52 -18.52 -2.07
C LEU A 259 -2.96 -19.88 -1.48
N GLN A 260 -4.25 -20.22 -1.58
CA GLN A 260 -4.79 -21.53 -1.14
C GLN A 260 -4.03 -22.69 -1.79
N GLU A 261 -3.83 -22.61 -3.10
CA GLU A 261 -3.15 -23.65 -3.88
C GLU A 261 -1.68 -23.83 -3.51
N ASN A 262 -1.02 -22.76 -3.08
CA ASN A 262 0.42 -22.73 -2.81
C ASN A 262 0.79 -22.77 -1.32
N MET A 263 -0.14 -22.53 -0.39
CA MET A 263 0.18 -22.35 1.04
C MET A 263 0.86 -23.57 1.67
N HIS A 264 0.59 -24.80 1.18
CA HIS A 264 1.22 -26.04 1.65
C HIS A 264 2.73 -26.07 1.37
N ARG A 265 3.24 -25.22 0.49
CA ARG A 265 4.66 -25.08 0.13
C ARG A 265 5.40 -24.04 0.98
N ILE A 266 4.70 -23.31 1.84
CA ILE A 266 5.31 -22.30 2.71
C ILE A 266 6.04 -23.04 3.84
N THR A 267 7.37 -23.03 3.81
CA THR A 267 8.21 -23.65 4.83
C THR A 267 8.83 -22.66 5.81
N ALA A 268 8.80 -21.35 5.47
CA ALA A 268 9.24 -20.30 6.37
C ALA A 268 8.29 -20.18 7.57
N PRO A 269 8.77 -19.81 8.78
CA PRO A 269 7.90 -19.50 9.90
C PRO A 269 6.80 -18.52 9.50
N LEU A 270 5.55 -18.92 9.66
CA LEU A 270 4.36 -18.21 9.21
C LEU A 270 3.59 -17.63 10.39
N GLN A 271 3.27 -16.33 10.31
CA GLN A 271 2.30 -15.68 11.18
C GLN A 271 1.11 -15.21 10.33
N VAL A 272 -0.11 -15.50 10.79
CA VAL A 272 -1.33 -14.99 10.19
C VAL A 272 -2.02 -14.08 11.20
N ILE A 273 -2.39 -12.86 10.77
CA ILE A 273 -3.11 -11.88 11.57
C ILE A 273 -4.43 -11.59 10.86
N TRP A 274 -5.55 -11.72 11.58
CA TRP A 274 -6.88 -11.51 11.02
C TRP A 274 -7.74 -10.66 11.94
N GLY A 275 -8.54 -9.75 11.35
CA GLY A 275 -9.54 -8.99 12.10
C GLY A 275 -10.80 -9.82 12.30
N LYS A 276 -11.31 -9.96 13.54
CA LYS A 276 -12.58 -10.64 13.83
C LYS A 276 -13.78 -9.99 13.13
N GLU A 277 -13.70 -8.70 12.86
CA GLU A 277 -14.73 -7.88 12.23
C GLU A 277 -14.36 -7.54 10.77
N ASP A 278 -13.55 -8.37 10.13
CA ASP A 278 -13.20 -8.17 8.71
C ASP A 278 -14.45 -8.41 7.86
N ARG A 279 -14.83 -7.40 7.06
CA ARG A 279 -16.01 -7.42 6.19
C ARG A 279 -15.66 -7.61 4.73
N VAL A 280 -14.37 -7.57 4.42
CA VAL A 280 -13.85 -7.79 3.06
C VAL A 280 -13.50 -9.26 2.89
N MET A 281 -12.73 -9.80 3.85
CA MET A 281 -12.32 -11.19 3.92
C MET A 281 -12.76 -11.74 5.28
N GLU A 282 -13.96 -12.32 5.35
CA GLU A 282 -14.48 -12.82 6.62
C GLU A 282 -13.61 -13.96 7.16
N SER A 283 -13.23 -13.86 8.45
CA SER A 283 -12.54 -14.93 9.15
C SER A 283 -13.59 -15.90 9.73
N HIS A 284 -13.61 -17.12 9.32
CA HIS A 284 -14.41 -18.19 9.93
C HIS A 284 -13.52 -19.18 10.64
#